data_f107d167feaf7084d97482e148395a70
#
_entry.id   f107d167feaf7084d97482e148395a70
#
_cell.length_a   1.000
_cell.length_b   1.000
_cell.length_c   1.000
_cell.angle_alpha   90.00
_cell.angle_beta   90.00
_cell.angle_gamma   90.00
#
_symmetry.space_group_name_H-M   'P 1'
#
loop_
_entity.id
_entity.type
_entity.pdbx_description
1 polymer ?
#
loop_
_entity_poly.entity_id
_entity_poly.type
_entity_poly.pdbx_seq_one_letter_code
_entity_poly.pdbx_strand_id
1 'polypeptide(L)'
;VAIPWPLNATVRRLGLAVLLGCLWLGATQADWDFSQISRRAQALYGPLGPGQGRIDAWQNLLTAQKQGSELEQLQVVNLFFNKQLRYVEDIDLWHEVDYWATPVQSLIKGAGDCEDYAIAKYFSLRRMGVPAEKLRITYVKALRQNRAHMVLTYYSSPQAQPLVLDSLMDAIKPASQRTDLLPVYAFNGEGLWLTGAGGNKKVGDTKRLSRWQDLLKKMQAEGFPAEPVY
;
A
#
# COMPACT_ATOMS: atom_id res chain seq x y z
N VAL A 1 -10.55 90.89 -6.83
CA VAL A 1 -9.56 89.77 -6.90
C VAL A 1 -10.25 88.52 -6.59
N ALA A 2 -10.55 87.69 -7.62
CA ALA A 2 -11.23 86.40 -7.53
C ALA A 2 -10.20 85.32 -7.82
N ILE A 3 -10.17 84.32 -6.97
CA ILE A 3 -9.40 83.11 -7.15
C ILE A 3 -10.37 81.98 -7.58
N PRO A 4 -10.14 81.34 -8.71
CA PRO A 4 -10.90 80.15 -9.05
C PRO A 4 -10.20 78.91 -8.54
N TRP A 5 -10.96 78.02 -7.98
CA TRP A 5 -10.55 76.71 -7.49
C TRP A 5 -10.67 75.66 -8.58
N PRO A 6 -9.70 74.76 -8.70
CA PRO A 6 -9.72 73.72 -9.75
C PRO A 6 -10.50 72.49 -9.34
N LEU A 7 -11.03 71.90 -10.37
CA LEU A 7 -11.88 70.72 -10.42
C LEU A 7 -11.23 69.43 -9.87
N ASN A 8 -12.05 68.70 -9.16
CA ASN A 8 -11.80 67.32 -8.67
C ASN A 8 -11.58 66.33 -9.83
N ALA A 9 -10.41 65.73 -9.89
CA ALA A 9 -10.17 64.55 -10.67
C ALA A 9 -10.46 63.28 -9.84
N THR A 10 -11.60 62.68 -10.09
CA THR A 10 -11.97 61.39 -9.52
C THR A 10 -11.15 60.28 -10.16
N VAL A 11 -10.08 59.84 -9.51
CA VAL A 11 -9.33 58.65 -9.93
C VAL A 11 -10.11 57.41 -9.55
N ARG A 12 -10.76 56.81 -10.55
CA ARG A 12 -11.32 55.48 -10.45
C ARG A 12 -10.16 54.48 -10.31
N ARG A 13 -9.95 53.98 -9.11
CA ARG A 13 -9.10 52.82 -8.87
C ARG A 13 -9.91 51.56 -9.24
N LEU A 14 -9.67 51.07 -10.45
CA LEU A 14 -10.03 49.71 -10.83
C LEU A 14 -9.19 48.73 -10.01
N GLY A 15 -9.78 48.15 -8.98
CA GLY A 15 -9.21 47.04 -8.26
C GLY A 15 -9.22 45.80 -9.13
N LEU A 16 -8.07 45.41 -9.63
CA LEU A 16 -7.86 44.13 -10.31
C LEU A 16 -7.84 43.04 -9.22
N ALA A 17 -8.95 42.38 -8.98
CA ALA A 17 -9.02 41.19 -8.12
C ALA A 17 -8.37 40.05 -8.92
N VAL A 18 -7.09 39.77 -8.65
CA VAL A 18 -6.42 38.54 -9.11
C VAL A 18 -6.96 37.39 -8.26
N LEU A 19 -7.94 36.67 -8.78
CA LEU A 19 -8.34 35.37 -8.28
C LEU A 19 -7.20 34.39 -8.51
N LEU A 20 -6.32 34.23 -7.54
CA LEU A 20 -5.40 33.11 -7.42
C LEU A 20 -6.23 31.85 -7.14
N GLY A 21 -6.75 31.24 -8.23
CA GLY A 21 -7.25 29.89 -8.18
C GLY A 21 -6.08 28.96 -7.85
N CYS A 22 -5.97 28.50 -6.61
CA CYS A 22 -5.13 27.37 -6.26
C CYS A 22 -5.65 26.16 -7.02
N LEU A 23 -5.09 25.91 -8.21
CA LEU A 23 -5.18 24.62 -8.86
C LEU A 23 -4.44 23.63 -7.95
N TRP A 24 -5.18 22.96 -7.10
CA TRP A 24 -4.74 21.73 -6.48
C TRP A 24 -4.56 20.73 -7.63
N LEU A 25 -3.37 20.66 -8.19
CA LEU A 25 -2.92 19.52 -8.97
C LEU A 25 -2.81 18.35 -7.96
N GLY A 26 -3.94 17.75 -7.62
CA GLY A 26 -3.93 16.44 -6.99
C GLY A 26 -3.12 15.55 -7.93
N ALA A 27 -1.98 15.05 -7.47
CA ALA A 27 -1.22 14.05 -8.18
C ALA A 27 -2.18 12.89 -8.44
N THR A 28 -2.69 12.78 -9.66
CA THR A 28 -3.52 11.65 -10.06
C THR A 28 -2.60 10.44 -10.01
N GLN A 29 -2.77 9.64 -8.99
CA GLN A 29 -2.11 8.34 -8.92
C GLN A 29 -2.46 7.60 -10.21
N ALA A 30 -1.43 7.25 -11.00
CA ALA A 30 -1.63 6.57 -12.28
C ALA A 30 -2.50 5.33 -12.04
N ASP A 31 -3.57 5.23 -12.79
CA ASP A 31 -4.51 4.11 -12.63
C ASP A 31 -3.86 2.80 -13.09
N TRP A 32 -4.14 1.68 -12.40
CA TRP A 32 -3.64 0.39 -12.80
C TRP A 32 -4.45 -0.12 -14.00
N ASP A 33 -3.79 -0.29 -15.13
CA ASP A 33 -4.39 -0.93 -16.31
C ASP A 33 -4.32 -2.46 -16.16
N PHE A 34 -5.35 -3.05 -15.58
CA PHE A 34 -5.42 -4.49 -15.35
C PHE A 34 -5.40 -5.31 -16.63
N SER A 35 -5.87 -4.75 -17.75
CA SER A 35 -5.77 -5.43 -19.04
C SER A 35 -4.32 -5.50 -19.52
N GLN A 36 -3.55 -4.43 -19.31
CA GLN A 36 -2.12 -4.42 -19.60
C GLN A 36 -1.36 -5.34 -18.64
N ILE A 37 -1.69 -5.28 -17.32
CA ILE A 37 -1.08 -6.13 -16.29
C ILE A 37 -1.28 -7.61 -16.64
N SER A 38 -2.51 -8.03 -16.96
CA SER A 38 -2.79 -9.42 -17.36
C SER A 38 -2.04 -9.85 -18.61
N ARG A 39 -1.97 -8.99 -19.66
CA ARG A 39 -1.20 -9.29 -20.87
C ARG A 39 0.30 -9.44 -20.57
N ARG A 40 0.87 -8.55 -19.76
CA ARG A 40 2.30 -8.63 -19.39
C ARG A 40 2.58 -9.83 -18.52
N ALA A 41 1.72 -10.10 -17.53
CA ALA A 41 1.84 -11.30 -16.69
C ALA A 41 1.79 -12.58 -17.53
N GLN A 42 0.90 -12.65 -18.51
CA GLN A 42 0.84 -13.80 -19.42
C GLN A 42 2.11 -13.94 -20.28
N ALA A 43 2.69 -12.82 -20.72
CA ALA A 43 3.96 -12.83 -21.46
C ALA A 43 5.15 -13.28 -20.59
N LEU A 44 5.17 -12.91 -19.33
CA LEU A 44 6.25 -13.21 -18.37
C LEU A 44 6.14 -14.64 -17.79
N TYR A 45 4.92 -15.08 -17.46
CA TYR A 45 4.69 -16.28 -16.65
C TYR A 45 3.95 -17.41 -17.41
N GLY A 46 3.57 -17.17 -18.66
CA GLY A 46 2.76 -18.10 -19.44
C GLY A 46 1.24 -17.98 -19.14
N PRO A 47 0.45 -18.98 -19.57
CA PRO A 47 -1.01 -18.95 -19.41
C PRO A 47 -1.43 -18.77 -17.96
N LEU A 48 -2.29 -17.78 -17.69
CA LEU A 48 -2.70 -17.43 -16.32
C LEU A 48 -3.66 -18.45 -15.70
N GLY A 49 -4.40 -19.21 -16.52
CA GLY A 49 -5.31 -20.23 -16.06
C GLY A 49 -6.35 -19.68 -15.02
N PRO A 50 -6.56 -20.37 -13.89
CA PRO A 50 -7.43 -19.89 -12.83
C PRO A 50 -6.97 -18.58 -12.18
N GLY A 51 -5.71 -18.18 -12.36
CA GLY A 51 -5.14 -16.92 -11.88
C GLY A 51 -5.81 -15.70 -12.49
N GLN A 52 -6.23 -15.78 -13.77
CA GLN A 52 -6.96 -14.67 -14.40
C GLN A 52 -8.23 -14.32 -13.61
N GLY A 53 -9.04 -15.31 -13.23
CA GLY A 53 -10.24 -15.06 -12.45
C GLY A 53 -9.97 -14.44 -11.07
N ARG A 54 -8.83 -14.78 -10.43
CA ARG A 54 -8.42 -14.14 -9.16
C ARG A 54 -7.95 -12.71 -9.36
N ILE A 55 -7.25 -12.41 -10.47
CA ILE A 55 -6.85 -11.04 -10.83
C ILE A 55 -8.09 -10.17 -11.13
N ASP A 56 -9.06 -10.71 -11.87
CA ASP A 56 -10.31 -10.01 -12.17
C ASP A 56 -11.12 -9.73 -10.89
N ALA A 57 -11.19 -10.72 -9.99
CA ALA A 57 -11.84 -10.54 -8.69
C ALA A 57 -11.13 -9.47 -7.84
N TRP A 58 -9.81 -9.43 -7.88
CA TRP A 58 -9.01 -8.39 -7.23
C TRP A 58 -9.29 -6.99 -7.80
N GLN A 59 -9.30 -6.84 -9.12
CA GLN A 59 -9.67 -5.59 -9.81
C GLN A 59 -11.06 -5.12 -9.37
N ASN A 60 -12.04 -6.04 -9.36
CA ASN A 60 -13.41 -5.73 -8.94
C ASN A 60 -13.47 -5.26 -7.48
N LEU A 61 -12.73 -5.92 -6.57
CA LEU A 61 -12.62 -5.50 -5.17
C LEU A 61 -12.08 -4.07 -5.05
N LEU A 62 -10.96 -3.79 -5.71
CA LEU A 62 -10.31 -2.47 -5.67
C LEU A 62 -11.23 -1.36 -6.17
N THR A 63 -12.00 -1.64 -7.24
CA THR A 63 -12.93 -0.69 -7.83
C THR A 63 -14.15 -0.46 -6.93
N ALA A 64 -14.77 -1.53 -6.44
CA ALA A 64 -15.98 -1.48 -5.63
C ALA A 64 -15.77 -0.79 -4.27
N GLN A 65 -14.59 -0.95 -3.68
CA GLN A 65 -14.29 -0.48 -2.31
C GLN A 65 -13.48 0.82 -2.26
N LYS A 66 -13.19 1.44 -3.40
CA LYS A 66 -12.39 2.68 -3.47
C LYS A 66 -12.97 3.83 -2.65
N GLN A 67 -14.30 3.90 -2.51
CA GLN A 67 -15.01 4.93 -1.76
C GLN A 67 -15.38 4.51 -0.32
N GLY A 68 -15.02 3.30 0.08
CA GLY A 68 -15.25 2.82 1.44
C GLY A 68 -14.36 3.52 2.46
N SER A 69 -14.76 3.46 3.73
CA SER A 69 -13.89 3.89 4.83
C SER A 69 -12.62 3.03 4.90
N GLU A 70 -11.54 3.59 5.45
CA GLU A 70 -10.28 2.83 5.61
C GLU A 70 -10.51 1.49 6.36
N LEU A 71 -11.35 1.47 7.39
CA LEU A 71 -11.63 0.24 8.15
C LEU A 71 -12.36 -0.81 7.32
N GLU A 72 -13.33 -0.42 6.49
CA GLU A 72 -13.98 -1.33 5.55
C GLU A 72 -13.00 -1.86 4.52
N GLN A 73 -12.14 -0.98 3.97
CA GLN A 73 -11.08 -1.37 3.04
C GLN A 73 -10.11 -2.40 3.66
N LEU A 74 -9.68 -2.18 4.91
CA LEU A 74 -8.84 -3.13 5.65
C LEU A 74 -9.51 -4.51 5.75
N GLN A 75 -10.79 -4.54 6.14
CA GLN A 75 -11.53 -5.79 6.34
C GLN A 75 -11.68 -6.58 5.05
N VAL A 76 -12.13 -5.91 3.97
CA VAL A 76 -12.37 -6.61 2.70
C VAL A 76 -11.07 -7.07 2.04
N VAL A 77 -9.99 -6.29 2.13
CA VAL A 77 -8.67 -6.66 1.59
C VAL A 77 -8.07 -7.83 2.40
N ASN A 78 -8.15 -7.78 3.73
CA ASN A 78 -7.65 -8.87 4.57
C ASN A 78 -8.37 -10.18 4.24
N LEU A 79 -9.70 -10.14 4.21
CA LEU A 79 -10.51 -11.31 3.92
C LEU A 79 -10.30 -11.83 2.50
N PHE A 80 -10.17 -10.94 1.50
CA PHE A 80 -9.97 -11.32 0.11
C PHE A 80 -8.71 -12.18 -0.04
N PHE A 81 -7.55 -11.71 0.38
CA PHE A 81 -6.31 -12.47 0.22
C PHE A 81 -6.31 -13.74 1.08
N ASN A 82 -6.85 -13.69 2.30
CA ASN A 82 -6.96 -14.88 3.14
C ASN A 82 -7.86 -15.98 2.54
N LYS A 83 -8.79 -15.63 1.64
CA LYS A 83 -9.66 -16.59 0.94
C LYS A 83 -9.15 -16.97 -0.45
N GLN A 84 -8.44 -16.08 -1.14
CA GLN A 84 -7.97 -16.33 -2.50
C GLN A 84 -6.67 -17.11 -2.55
N LEU A 85 -5.86 -17.05 -1.50
CA LEU A 85 -4.55 -17.69 -1.45
C LEU A 85 -4.55 -18.83 -0.44
N ARG A 86 -3.85 -19.91 -0.77
CA ARG A 86 -3.46 -20.97 0.18
C ARG A 86 -2.10 -20.60 0.77
N TYR A 87 -1.92 -20.78 2.07
CA TYR A 87 -0.62 -20.63 2.69
C TYR A 87 0.32 -21.76 2.26
N VAL A 88 1.40 -21.44 1.59
CA VAL A 88 2.44 -22.36 1.12
C VAL A 88 3.79 -21.69 1.28
N GLU A 89 4.73 -22.35 1.96
CA GLU A 89 6.08 -21.83 2.15
C GLU A 89 6.80 -21.68 0.79
N ASP A 90 7.69 -20.71 0.69
CA ASP A 90 8.42 -20.38 -0.55
C ASP A 90 9.20 -21.55 -1.12
N ILE A 91 9.83 -22.35 -0.25
CA ILE A 91 10.61 -23.51 -0.69
C ILE A 91 9.76 -24.54 -1.48
N ASP A 92 8.50 -24.68 -1.08
CA ASP A 92 7.56 -25.59 -1.74
C ASP A 92 6.91 -24.97 -2.97
N LEU A 93 6.72 -23.63 -2.97
CA LEU A 93 6.02 -22.93 -4.03
C LEU A 93 6.93 -22.44 -5.15
N TRP A 94 8.11 -21.90 -4.78
CA TRP A 94 9.06 -21.24 -5.68
C TRP A 94 10.39 -21.96 -5.80
N HIS A 95 10.67 -22.96 -4.95
CA HIS A 95 11.96 -23.65 -4.81
C HIS A 95 13.10 -22.71 -4.40
N GLU A 96 12.74 -21.63 -3.70
CA GLU A 96 13.64 -20.65 -3.12
C GLU A 96 13.37 -20.56 -1.60
N VAL A 97 14.34 -20.13 -0.81
CA VAL A 97 14.20 -20.07 0.66
C VAL A 97 13.36 -18.89 1.11
N ASP A 98 13.33 -17.80 0.33
CA ASP A 98 12.68 -16.54 0.69
C ASP A 98 12.47 -15.72 -0.62
N TYR A 99 11.28 -15.86 -1.22
CA TYR A 99 10.90 -15.27 -2.50
C TYR A 99 9.70 -14.34 -2.33
N TRP A 100 9.89 -13.05 -2.44
CA TRP A 100 8.81 -12.07 -2.33
C TRP A 100 8.04 -11.97 -3.64
N ALA A 101 6.90 -12.64 -3.72
CA ALA A 101 6.06 -12.61 -4.91
C ALA A 101 5.32 -11.27 -5.05
N THR A 102 5.06 -10.87 -6.31
CA THR A 102 4.14 -9.76 -6.56
C THR A 102 2.70 -10.20 -6.28
N PRO A 103 1.76 -9.25 -6.06
CA PRO A 103 0.35 -9.60 -5.92
C PRO A 103 -0.18 -10.43 -7.12
N VAL A 104 0.31 -10.15 -8.33
CA VAL A 104 -0.07 -10.88 -9.54
C VAL A 104 0.48 -12.31 -9.51
N GLN A 105 1.75 -12.49 -9.14
CA GLN A 105 2.35 -13.83 -9.02
C GLN A 105 1.61 -14.69 -8.00
N SER A 106 1.31 -14.13 -6.81
CA SER A 106 0.55 -14.83 -5.76
C SER A 106 -0.86 -15.23 -6.25
N LEU A 107 -1.55 -14.31 -6.98
CA LEU A 107 -2.87 -14.60 -7.54
C LEU A 107 -2.81 -15.62 -8.68
N ILE A 108 -1.77 -15.63 -9.52
CA ILE A 108 -1.56 -16.67 -10.55
C ILE A 108 -1.39 -18.03 -9.88
N LYS A 109 -0.52 -18.15 -8.88
CA LYS A 109 -0.30 -19.37 -8.11
C LYS A 109 -1.49 -19.77 -7.26
N GLY A 110 -2.31 -18.80 -6.79
CA GLY A 110 -3.34 -19.01 -5.80
C GLY A 110 -2.75 -19.48 -4.47
N ALA A 111 -1.52 -19.08 -4.17
CA ALA A 111 -0.76 -19.45 -2.99
C ALA A 111 0.35 -18.42 -2.73
N GLY A 112 0.85 -18.41 -1.50
CA GLY A 112 1.97 -17.61 -1.03
C GLY A 112 2.19 -17.82 0.45
N ASP A 113 3.25 -17.26 0.99
CA ASP A 113 3.51 -17.27 2.43
C ASP A 113 3.28 -15.89 3.09
N CYS A 114 3.78 -15.67 4.29
CA CYS A 114 3.39 -14.52 5.11
C CYS A 114 3.70 -13.16 4.48
N GLU A 115 4.85 -13.01 3.84
CA GLU A 115 5.24 -11.77 3.16
C GLU A 115 4.41 -11.49 1.93
N ASP A 116 4.07 -12.51 1.14
CA ASP A 116 3.24 -12.38 -0.06
C ASP A 116 1.86 -11.83 0.28
N TYR A 117 1.25 -12.35 1.35
CA TYR A 117 -0.03 -11.80 1.85
C TYR A 117 0.12 -10.34 2.32
N ALA A 118 1.17 -10.03 3.08
CA ALA A 118 1.38 -8.69 3.60
C ALA A 118 1.63 -7.68 2.46
N ILE A 119 2.44 -8.05 1.47
CA ILE A 119 2.72 -7.28 0.24
C ILE A 119 1.44 -7.05 -0.55
N ALA A 120 0.68 -8.10 -0.84
CA ALA A 120 -0.54 -7.98 -1.64
C ALA A 120 -1.59 -7.11 -0.95
N LYS A 121 -1.76 -7.23 0.37
CA LYS A 121 -2.63 -6.35 1.17
C LYS A 121 -2.13 -4.90 1.16
N TYR A 122 -0.83 -4.67 1.33
CA TYR A 122 -0.21 -3.34 1.30
C TYR A 122 -0.53 -2.61 -0.01
N PHE A 123 -0.18 -3.20 -1.16
CA PHE A 123 -0.40 -2.55 -2.45
C PHE A 123 -1.89 -2.35 -2.77
N SER A 124 -2.75 -3.28 -2.36
CA SER A 124 -4.19 -3.14 -2.53
C SER A 124 -4.75 -1.94 -1.78
N LEU A 125 -4.38 -1.78 -0.51
CA LEU A 125 -4.82 -0.65 0.32
C LEU A 125 -4.24 0.67 -0.19
N ARG A 126 -2.96 0.69 -0.60
CA ARG A 126 -2.36 1.85 -1.27
C ARG A 126 -3.16 2.25 -2.51
N ARG A 127 -3.54 1.27 -3.34
CA ARG A 127 -4.34 1.51 -4.54
C ARG A 127 -5.75 2.04 -4.24
N MET A 128 -6.33 1.67 -3.12
CA MET A 128 -7.62 2.20 -2.64
C MET A 128 -7.51 3.60 -2.04
N GLY A 129 -6.30 4.14 -1.85
CA GLY A 129 -6.06 5.49 -1.35
C GLY A 129 -5.65 5.57 0.11
N VAL A 130 -5.45 4.45 0.80
CA VAL A 130 -4.89 4.46 2.16
C VAL A 130 -3.46 5.02 2.11
N PRO A 131 -3.15 6.08 2.87
CA PRO A 131 -1.83 6.71 2.86
C PRO A 131 -0.70 5.75 3.28
N ALA A 132 0.49 5.89 2.66
CA ALA A 132 1.64 5.02 2.94
C ALA A 132 2.10 5.09 4.40
N GLU A 133 2.07 6.27 4.99
CA GLU A 133 2.46 6.51 6.39
C GLU A 133 1.59 5.73 7.40
N LYS A 134 0.38 5.31 6.98
CA LYS A 134 -0.51 4.49 7.80
C LYS A 134 -0.27 2.99 7.69
N LEU A 135 0.50 2.53 6.70
CA LEU A 135 0.69 1.11 6.41
C LEU A 135 2.15 0.71 6.57
N ARG A 136 2.40 -0.41 7.24
CA ARG A 136 3.75 -0.98 7.34
C ARG A 136 3.69 -2.50 7.24
N ILE A 137 4.54 -3.07 6.41
CA ILE A 137 4.84 -4.50 6.43
C ILE A 137 5.76 -4.72 7.64
N THR A 138 5.31 -5.54 8.58
CA THR A 138 5.97 -5.69 9.88
C THR A 138 6.48 -7.11 10.06
N TYR A 139 7.79 -7.23 10.19
CA TYR A 139 8.44 -8.47 10.58
C TYR A 139 8.25 -8.70 12.09
N VAL A 140 7.71 -9.85 12.43
CA VAL A 140 7.43 -10.26 13.81
C VAL A 140 8.00 -11.64 14.09
N LYS A 141 8.28 -11.93 15.35
CA LYS A 141 8.45 -13.31 15.81
C LYS A 141 7.10 -13.84 16.27
N ALA A 142 6.60 -14.88 15.59
CA ALA A 142 5.42 -15.63 16.02
C ALA A 142 5.80 -16.55 17.18
N LEU A 143 5.43 -16.16 18.41
CA LEU A 143 5.94 -16.78 19.65
C LEU A 143 5.48 -18.22 19.82
N ARG A 144 4.21 -18.54 19.44
CA ARG A 144 3.67 -19.89 19.56
C ARG A 144 4.34 -20.88 18.61
N GLN A 145 4.65 -20.44 17.39
CA GLN A 145 5.31 -21.24 16.36
C GLN A 145 6.83 -21.17 16.46
N ASN A 146 7.35 -20.24 17.29
CA ASN A 146 8.78 -19.91 17.44
C ASN A 146 9.51 -19.65 16.10
N ARG A 147 8.84 -18.97 15.17
CA ARG A 147 9.38 -18.68 13.83
C ARG A 147 9.20 -17.22 13.43
N ALA A 148 9.92 -16.83 12.38
CA ALA A 148 9.70 -15.58 11.68
C ALA A 148 8.32 -15.54 11.05
N HIS A 149 7.70 -14.35 11.00
CA HIS A 149 6.41 -14.13 10.35
C HIS A 149 6.31 -12.67 9.89
N MET A 150 5.52 -12.42 8.86
CA MET A 150 5.21 -11.07 8.40
C MET A 150 3.72 -10.80 8.44
N VAL A 151 3.36 -9.58 8.85
CA VAL A 151 1.99 -9.09 8.88
C VAL A 151 1.94 -7.68 8.30
N LEU A 152 0.77 -7.23 7.87
CA LEU A 152 0.55 -5.82 7.60
C LEU A 152 0.00 -5.15 8.85
N THR A 153 0.56 -4.00 9.22
CA THR A 153 0.06 -3.16 10.31
C THR A 153 -0.48 -1.83 9.77
N TYR A 154 -1.62 -1.41 10.30
CA TYR A 154 -2.28 -0.15 9.96
C TYR A 154 -2.35 0.76 11.19
N TYR A 155 -1.95 2.01 11.02
CA TYR A 155 -1.96 3.07 12.03
C TYR A 155 -2.98 4.14 11.61
N SER A 156 -4.04 4.35 12.38
CA SER A 156 -5.03 5.42 12.10
C SER A 156 -4.42 6.82 12.27
N SER A 157 -3.41 6.95 13.13
CA SER A 157 -2.54 8.12 13.30
C SER A 157 -1.14 7.69 13.72
N PRO A 158 -0.11 8.56 13.64
CA PRO A 158 1.28 8.18 13.95
C PRO A 158 1.51 7.57 15.34
N GLN A 159 0.69 7.93 16.32
CA GLN A 159 0.77 7.44 17.70
C GLN A 159 -0.28 6.38 18.04
N ALA A 160 -1.17 6.06 17.08
CA ALA A 160 -2.21 5.08 17.31
C ALA A 160 -1.63 3.68 17.50
N GLN A 161 -2.29 2.89 18.33
CA GLN A 161 -2.05 1.45 18.39
C GLN A 161 -2.43 0.84 17.03
N PRO A 162 -1.51 0.09 16.38
CA PRO A 162 -1.82 -0.45 15.08
C PRO A 162 -2.82 -1.60 15.12
N LEU A 163 -3.59 -1.71 14.06
CA LEU A 163 -4.37 -2.89 13.71
C LEU A 163 -3.49 -3.86 12.92
N VAL A 164 -3.66 -5.15 13.15
CA VAL A 164 -2.86 -6.22 12.53
C VAL A 164 -3.72 -6.99 11.54
N LEU A 165 -3.29 -7.01 10.29
CA LEU A 165 -3.84 -7.83 9.21
C LEU A 165 -2.88 -9.02 8.99
N ASP A 166 -3.36 -10.21 9.26
CA ASP A 166 -2.55 -11.43 9.27
C ASP A 166 -3.06 -12.45 8.25
N SER A 167 -2.17 -13.23 7.63
CA SER A 167 -2.52 -14.35 6.75
C SER A 167 -3.19 -15.51 7.50
N LEU A 168 -2.87 -15.65 8.78
CA LEU A 168 -3.36 -16.75 9.63
C LEU A 168 -4.68 -16.43 10.36
N MET A 169 -5.21 -15.20 10.19
CA MET A 169 -6.39 -14.75 10.92
C MET A 169 -7.26 -13.81 10.10
N ASP A 170 -8.53 -14.17 9.89
CA ASP A 170 -9.46 -13.30 9.16
C ASP A 170 -9.84 -12.04 9.96
N ALA A 171 -9.89 -12.16 11.29
CA ALA A 171 -10.23 -11.03 12.17
C ALA A 171 -9.03 -10.07 12.33
N ILE A 172 -9.23 -8.80 12.00
CA ILE A 172 -8.27 -7.73 12.27
C ILE A 172 -8.33 -7.38 13.76
N LYS A 173 -7.20 -7.41 14.44
CA LYS A 173 -7.10 -7.12 15.87
C LYS A 173 -6.08 -6.02 16.15
N PRO A 174 -6.29 -5.23 17.23
CA PRO A 174 -5.24 -4.35 17.74
C PRO A 174 -3.99 -5.13 18.16
N ALA A 175 -2.81 -4.53 17.99
CA ALA A 175 -1.54 -5.18 18.33
C ALA A 175 -1.48 -5.62 19.80
N SER A 176 -2.11 -4.90 20.74
CA SER A 176 -2.18 -5.31 22.16
C SER A 176 -2.93 -6.62 22.38
N GLN A 177 -3.79 -7.04 21.46
CA GLN A 177 -4.49 -8.32 21.50
C GLN A 177 -3.74 -9.43 20.74
N ARG A 178 -2.61 -9.11 20.13
CA ARG A 178 -1.72 -10.03 19.42
C ARG A 178 -0.45 -10.29 20.22
N THR A 179 -0.65 -10.75 21.46
CA THR A 179 0.43 -11.11 22.40
C THR A 179 1.25 -12.32 21.92
N ASP A 180 0.77 -13.01 20.91
CA ASP A 180 1.45 -14.08 20.19
C ASP A 180 2.52 -13.57 19.20
N LEU A 181 2.55 -12.26 18.91
CA LEU A 181 3.48 -11.64 17.96
C LEU A 181 4.42 -10.65 18.66
N LEU A 182 5.72 -10.84 18.48
CA LEU A 182 6.74 -9.89 18.96
C LEU A 182 7.30 -9.11 17.76
N PRO A 183 7.00 -7.80 17.62
CA PRO A 183 7.49 -7.00 16.51
C PRO A 183 8.99 -6.77 16.59
N VAL A 184 9.69 -6.83 15.47
CA VAL A 184 11.13 -6.65 15.35
C VAL A 184 11.47 -5.40 14.54
N TYR A 185 11.00 -5.32 13.29
CA TYR A 185 11.10 -4.14 12.45
C TYR A 185 9.90 -4.04 11.51
N ALA A 186 9.69 -2.86 10.94
CA ALA A 186 8.65 -2.62 9.97
C ALA A 186 9.17 -1.74 8.82
N PHE A 187 8.59 -1.86 7.65
CA PHE A 187 8.95 -1.06 6.49
C PHE A 187 7.75 -0.82 5.56
N ASN A 188 7.90 0.13 4.64
CA ASN A 188 7.01 0.39 3.51
C ASN A 188 7.80 1.13 2.42
N GLY A 189 7.15 1.69 1.41
CA GLY A 189 7.82 2.49 0.36
C GLY A 189 8.58 3.72 0.87
N GLU A 190 8.30 4.21 2.09
CA GLU A 190 8.84 5.47 2.63
C GLU A 190 9.96 5.29 3.65
N GLY A 191 10.13 4.12 4.21
CA GLY A 191 11.14 3.93 5.24
C GLY A 191 11.16 2.60 5.96
N LEU A 192 12.16 2.50 6.83
CA LEU A 192 12.40 1.38 7.73
C LEU A 192 12.31 1.86 9.18
N TRP A 193 11.58 1.13 10.01
CA TRP A 193 11.39 1.43 11.43
C TRP A 193 11.83 0.24 12.28
N LEU A 194 12.56 0.53 13.35
CA LEU A 194 12.72 -0.44 14.43
C LEU A 194 11.49 -0.34 15.35
N THR A 195 10.92 -1.49 15.68
CA THR A 195 9.80 -1.64 16.59
C THR A 195 10.31 -2.21 17.92
N GLY A 196 9.99 -1.61 19.05
CA GLY A 196 10.46 -2.09 20.36
C GLY A 196 10.00 -1.21 21.52
N ALA A 197 10.52 -1.45 22.72
CA ALA A 197 10.14 -0.74 23.94
C ALA A 197 10.33 0.80 23.90
N GLY A 198 11.08 1.33 22.93
CA GLY A 198 11.28 2.76 22.69
C GLY A 198 10.37 3.37 21.62
N GLY A 199 9.35 2.65 21.12
CA GLY A 199 8.45 3.11 20.07
C GLY A 199 8.96 2.85 18.64
N ASN A 200 8.22 3.33 17.64
CA ASN A 200 8.51 3.18 16.22
C ASN A 200 9.50 4.24 15.73
N LYS A 201 10.80 3.97 15.83
CA LYS A 201 11.84 4.89 15.37
C LYS A 201 12.18 4.61 13.91
N LYS A 202 12.01 5.60 13.02
CA LYS A 202 12.48 5.52 11.63
C LYS A 202 14.02 5.51 11.65
N VAL A 203 14.62 4.48 11.06
CA VAL A 203 16.08 4.26 11.10
C VAL A 203 16.72 4.27 9.72
N GLY A 204 15.94 4.30 8.65
CA GLY A 204 16.50 4.28 7.31
C GLY A 204 15.48 4.36 6.20
N ASP A 205 16.00 4.18 4.98
CA ASP A 205 15.29 4.11 3.72
C ASP A 205 15.24 2.64 3.25
N THR A 206 14.12 2.23 2.69
CA THR A 206 13.90 0.91 2.08
C THR A 206 14.72 0.65 0.81
N LYS A 207 15.38 1.67 0.26
CA LYS A 207 16.35 1.49 -0.84
C LYS A 207 17.45 0.47 -0.53
N ARG A 208 17.70 0.21 0.76
CA ARG A 208 18.66 -0.79 1.22
C ARG A 208 18.09 -2.20 1.34
N LEU A 209 16.78 -2.38 1.23
CA LEU A 209 16.13 -3.69 1.27
C LEU A 209 16.10 -4.26 -0.16
N SER A 210 17.07 -5.11 -0.49
CA SER A 210 17.22 -5.66 -1.86
C SER A 210 15.95 -6.38 -2.33
N ARG A 211 15.32 -7.19 -1.49
CA ARG A 211 14.08 -7.91 -1.82
C ARG A 211 12.92 -6.97 -2.15
N TRP A 212 12.79 -5.87 -1.40
CA TRP A 212 11.80 -4.84 -1.71
C TRP A 212 12.05 -4.19 -3.07
N GLN A 213 13.32 -3.87 -3.37
CA GLN A 213 13.68 -3.29 -4.66
C GLN A 213 13.43 -4.27 -5.83
N ASP A 214 13.73 -5.55 -5.63
CA ASP A 214 13.48 -6.58 -6.64
C ASP A 214 11.98 -6.84 -6.84
N LEU A 215 11.18 -6.80 -5.77
CA LEU A 215 9.72 -6.82 -5.86
C LEU A 215 9.18 -5.66 -6.70
N LEU A 216 9.63 -4.42 -6.45
CA LEU A 216 9.20 -3.26 -7.22
C LEU A 216 9.58 -3.37 -8.70
N LYS A 217 10.76 -3.89 -9.04
CA LYS A 217 11.17 -4.17 -10.44
C LYS A 217 10.25 -5.19 -11.10
N LYS A 218 9.91 -6.27 -10.41
CA LYS A 218 8.95 -7.28 -10.91
C LYS A 218 7.60 -6.64 -11.20
N MET A 219 7.06 -5.85 -10.27
CA MET A 219 5.80 -5.13 -10.44
C MET A 219 5.84 -4.18 -11.65
N GLN A 220 6.93 -3.44 -11.84
CA GLN A 220 7.10 -2.57 -13.02
C GLN A 220 7.11 -3.38 -14.33
N ALA A 221 7.78 -4.53 -14.36
CA ALA A 221 7.76 -5.42 -15.51
C ALA A 221 6.35 -5.96 -15.82
N GLU A 222 5.54 -6.19 -14.80
CA GLU A 222 4.12 -6.57 -14.90
C GLU A 222 3.21 -5.41 -15.35
N GLY A 223 3.72 -4.18 -15.41
CA GLY A 223 2.98 -3.01 -15.89
C GLY A 223 2.37 -2.14 -14.81
N PHE A 224 2.72 -2.37 -13.55
CA PHE A 224 2.36 -1.42 -12.50
C PHE A 224 3.16 -0.13 -12.66
N PRO A 225 2.56 1.04 -12.43
CA PRO A 225 3.30 2.29 -12.37
C PRO A 225 4.34 2.22 -11.25
N ALA A 226 5.47 2.91 -11.46
CA ALA A 226 6.42 3.09 -10.36
C ALA A 226 5.69 3.73 -9.17
N GLU A 227 5.78 3.13 -7.98
CA GLU A 227 5.31 3.83 -6.79
C GLU A 227 6.10 5.13 -6.65
N PRO A 228 5.42 6.26 -6.49
CA PRO A 228 6.14 7.49 -6.19
C PRO A 228 6.87 7.30 -4.86
N VAL A 229 8.19 7.37 -4.91
CA VAL A 229 9.04 7.50 -3.73
C VAL A 229 8.89 8.96 -3.29
N TYR A 230 8.02 9.22 -2.32
CA TYR A 230 7.92 10.52 -1.67
C TYR A 230 8.91 10.63 -0.54
#